data_6b810aa66198272b17d6398829002ec6
#
_entry.id   6b810aa66198272b17d6398829002ec6
#
_cell.length_a   1.000
_cell.length_b   1.000
_cell.length_c   1.000
_cell.angle_alpha   90.00
_cell.angle_beta   90.00
_cell.angle_gamma   90.00
#
_symmetry.space_group_name_H-M   'P 1'
#
loop_
_entity.id
_entity.type
_entity.pdbx_description
1 polymer ?
#
loop_
_entity_poly.entity_id
_entity_poly.type
_entity_poly.pdbx_seq_one_letter_code
_entity_poly.pdbx_strand_id
1 'polypeptide(L)'
;PVLTTILNNSLSLIQYLVMSNDTPFTNFITEQKNTHMTHIEDKVLYGGVKGTREAINALRNVRDMLAGKSSSKISTKWDGAPAIFCGQDPRDGEFFVAKKGIFAKNPKVYKTNADIDADTSGDLADKLKLALKHLKPLGIKQVIQGDFLFTKQDLSKEKIDGKQYLTFHPNTIVYAVEIGTEAARKITNSKIGIVWHTTYTGSSFENMKASFGVKNPPKSKNVWGQDAMLTNASEATMNEKETAEVTQHLSTAGFLFNKIAGDTLRELEKNQKLAQTIEQFNNTFVRKGEMFGNSKAHTNKLIKFIEKKYKQRIDKRKTEKGKGRQRDKLDALLKFFSPQNKQSLENMFELQKQLVFAKLKLINRLNSISNIDAFVKTKKGYKTTGAEGYVAIDKLTGGAVKLVDRLEFSYNNFSPDILKGWDKPK
;
A
#
# COMPACT_ATOMS: atom_id res chain seq x y z
N PRO A 1 27.68 17.33 20.11
CA PRO A 1 26.63 16.34 20.37
C PRO A 1 25.41 16.44 19.43
N VAL A 2 25.03 17.67 19.02
CA VAL A 2 23.86 17.89 18.16
C VAL A 2 24.08 17.43 16.71
N LEU A 3 25.29 17.55 16.19
CA LEU A 3 25.62 17.10 14.81
C LEU A 3 25.65 15.58 14.66
N THR A 4 26.00 14.83 15.68
CA THR A 4 26.02 13.36 15.64
C THR A 4 24.62 12.76 15.64
N THR A 5 23.66 13.40 16.31
CA THR A 5 22.25 12.98 16.34
C THR A 5 21.56 13.23 14.99
N ILE A 6 21.90 14.33 14.30
CA ILE A 6 21.37 14.66 12.96
C ILE A 6 21.92 13.68 11.90
N LEU A 7 23.20 13.27 12.00
CA LEU A 7 23.79 12.30 11.10
C LEU A 7 23.24 10.89 11.29
N ASN A 8 22.97 10.45 12.50
CA ASN A 8 22.39 9.14 12.76
C ASN A 8 20.92 9.05 12.32
N ASN A 9 20.12 10.11 12.47
CA ASN A 9 18.77 10.16 11.94
C ASN A 9 18.73 10.22 10.41
N SER A 10 19.72 10.87 9.78
CA SER A 10 19.86 10.87 8.31
C SER A 10 20.30 9.53 7.75
N LEU A 11 21.12 8.77 8.47
CA LEU A 11 21.56 7.42 8.08
C LEU A 11 20.42 6.39 8.21
N SER A 12 19.57 6.49 9.23
CA SER A 12 18.39 5.63 9.35
C SER A 12 17.34 5.92 8.27
N LEU A 13 17.13 7.18 7.88
CA LEU A 13 16.30 7.57 6.74
C LEU A 13 16.88 7.10 5.40
N ILE A 14 18.21 7.15 5.24
CA ILE A 14 18.91 6.67 4.05
C ILE A 14 18.86 5.15 3.96
N GLN A 15 18.98 4.42 5.07
CA GLN A 15 18.81 2.96 5.09
C GLN A 15 17.36 2.54 4.79
N TYR A 16 16.35 3.27 5.27
CA TYR A 16 14.95 3.01 4.93
C TYR A 16 14.62 3.34 3.47
N LEU A 17 15.25 4.37 2.91
CA LEU A 17 15.13 4.74 1.49
C LEU A 17 15.92 3.80 0.57
N VAL A 18 17.03 3.21 1.03
CA VAL A 18 17.84 2.24 0.28
C VAL A 18 17.21 0.85 0.31
N MET A 19 16.57 0.44 1.42
CA MET A 19 15.87 -0.85 1.50
C MET A 19 14.55 -0.90 0.72
N SER A 20 14.02 0.23 0.24
CA SER A 20 12.83 0.29 -0.64
C SER A 20 13.14 0.30 -2.14
N ASN A 21 14.43 0.41 -2.54
CA ASN A 21 14.81 0.69 -3.93
C ASN A 21 15.73 -0.34 -4.61
N ASP A 22 16.21 -1.39 -3.90
CA ASP A 22 17.13 -2.36 -4.51
C ASP A 22 16.62 -3.81 -4.39
N THR A 23 15.52 -4.09 -5.09
CA THR A 23 15.30 -5.44 -5.63
C THR A 23 15.37 -5.37 -7.15
N PRO A 24 16.22 -6.17 -7.81
CA PRO A 24 16.26 -6.20 -9.27
C PRO A 24 14.94 -6.75 -9.80
N PHE A 25 14.25 -5.95 -10.57
CA PHE A 25 13.00 -6.26 -11.26
C PHE A 25 13.24 -7.21 -12.45
N THR A 26 13.77 -8.40 -12.22
CA THR A 26 14.10 -9.34 -13.31
C THR A 26 13.33 -10.66 -13.30
N ASN A 27 12.17 -10.78 -12.63
CA ASN A 27 11.36 -11.99 -12.74
C ASN A 27 9.85 -11.68 -12.69
N PHE A 28 9.32 -11.07 -13.75
CA PHE A 28 7.89 -10.70 -13.83
C PHE A 28 7.01 -11.73 -14.56
N ILE A 29 7.49 -12.94 -14.85
CA ILE A 29 6.67 -13.88 -15.67
C ILE A 29 6.27 -15.19 -14.95
N THR A 30 6.74 -15.53 -13.75
CA THR A 30 6.39 -16.86 -13.20
C THR A 30 6.09 -16.96 -11.71
N GLU A 31 6.08 -15.90 -10.90
CA GLU A 31 5.80 -16.07 -9.47
C GLU A 31 4.90 -14.96 -8.91
N GLN A 32 3.63 -15.31 -8.64
CA GLN A 32 2.73 -14.52 -7.78
C GLN A 32 3.19 -14.56 -6.31
N LYS A 33 4.47 -14.33 -6.06
CA LYS A 33 5.02 -14.22 -4.71
C LYS A 33 5.09 -12.75 -4.33
N ASN A 34 4.17 -12.33 -3.45
CA ASN A 34 4.25 -11.10 -2.63
C ASN A 34 4.67 -9.82 -3.39
N THR A 35 4.10 -9.58 -4.57
CA THR A 35 4.35 -8.36 -5.34
C THR A 35 3.69 -7.17 -4.64
N HIS A 36 4.43 -6.09 -4.43
CA HIS A 36 3.84 -4.82 -3.99
C HIS A 36 2.75 -4.40 -4.98
N MET A 37 1.53 -4.21 -4.47
CA MET A 37 0.41 -3.78 -5.30
C MET A 37 0.69 -2.39 -5.88
N THR A 38 0.57 -2.27 -7.20
CA THR A 38 0.73 -1.01 -7.92
C THR A 38 -0.45 -0.09 -7.64
N HIS A 39 -0.20 1.21 -7.50
CA HIS A 39 -1.27 2.20 -7.48
C HIS A 39 -2.05 2.15 -8.78
N ILE A 40 -3.37 2.37 -8.71
CA ILE A 40 -4.24 2.17 -9.88
C ILE A 40 -3.86 3.08 -11.06
N GLU A 41 -3.46 4.31 -10.79
CA GLU A 41 -3.00 5.25 -11.80
C GLU A 41 -1.66 4.88 -12.44
N ASP A 42 -0.81 4.12 -11.73
CA ASP A 42 0.48 3.65 -12.26
C ASP A 42 0.35 2.41 -13.14
N LYS A 43 -0.80 1.69 -13.10
CA LYS A 43 -1.08 0.61 -14.06
C LYS A 43 -1.01 1.07 -15.51
N VAL A 44 -1.26 2.34 -15.76
CA VAL A 44 -1.13 2.94 -17.11
C VAL A 44 0.32 2.90 -17.60
N LEU A 45 1.27 3.15 -16.69
CA LEU A 45 2.71 3.15 -17.00
C LEU A 45 3.28 1.74 -17.22
N TYR A 46 2.88 0.80 -16.33
CA TYR A 46 3.50 -0.52 -16.26
C TYR A 46 2.78 -1.60 -17.05
N GLY A 47 1.48 -1.45 -17.26
CA GLY A 47 0.65 -2.44 -17.94
C GLY A 47 0.17 -2.00 -19.32
N GLY A 48 0.64 -0.86 -19.82
CA GLY A 48 0.34 -0.40 -21.16
C GLY A 48 -1.16 -0.32 -21.47
N VAL A 49 -1.56 -0.79 -22.64
CA VAL A 49 -2.97 -0.80 -23.08
C VAL A 49 -3.84 -1.65 -22.15
N LYS A 50 -3.37 -2.83 -21.76
CA LYS A 50 -4.08 -3.75 -20.88
C LYS A 50 -4.24 -3.14 -19.48
N GLY A 51 -3.14 -2.64 -18.90
CA GLY A 51 -3.15 -2.03 -17.56
C GLY A 51 -4.02 -0.78 -17.49
N THR A 52 -4.07 0.03 -18.54
CA THR A 52 -4.98 1.20 -18.61
C THR A 52 -6.44 0.76 -18.58
N ARG A 53 -6.80 -0.25 -19.36
CA ARG A 53 -8.17 -0.81 -19.38
C ARG A 53 -8.55 -1.41 -18.03
N GLU A 54 -7.64 -2.16 -17.42
CA GLU A 54 -7.83 -2.73 -16.08
C GLU A 54 -8.04 -1.63 -15.02
N ALA A 55 -7.28 -0.54 -15.06
CA ALA A 55 -7.43 0.57 -14.13
C ALA A 55 -8.82 1.23 -14.23
N ILE A 56 -9.28 1.52 -15.45
CA ILE A 56 -10.61 2.11 -15.67
C ILE A 56 -11.70 1.15 -15.21
N ASN A 57 -11.61 -0.14 -15.57
CA ASN A 57 -12.62 -1.14 -15.22
C ASN A 57 -12.67 -1.43 -13.72
N ALA A 58 -11.52 -1.45 -13.04
CA ALA A 58 -11.49 -1.62 -11.58
C ALA A 58 -12.26 -0.50 -10.86
N LEU A 59 -12.06 0.77 -11.26
CA LEU A 59 -12.81 1.88 -10.67
C LEU A 59 -14.30 1.85 -11.05
N ARG A 60 -14.66 1.41 -12.26
CA ARG A 60 -16.05 1.16 -12.65
C ARG A 60 -16.70 0.11 -11.77
N ASN A 61 -16.03 -1.00 -11.52
CA ASN A 61 -16.53 -2.08 -10.67
C ASN A 61 -16.80 -1.61 -9.25
N VAL A 62 -15.89 -0.79 -8.69
CA VAL A 62 -16.07 -0.19 -7.35
C VAL A 62 -17.25 0.80 -7.35
N ARG A 63 -17.36 1.68 -8.36
CA ARG A 63 -18.50 2.59 -8.54
C ARG A 63 -19.81 1.81 -8.58
N ASP A 64 -19.89 0.79 -9.42
CA ASP A 64 -21.12 0.02 -9.62
C ASP A 64 -21.53 -0.75 -8.36
N MET A 65 -20.55 -1.22 -7.59
CA MET A 65 -20.80 -1.81 -6.28
C MET A 65 -21.37 -0.77 -5.30
N LEU A 66 -20.74 0.40 -5.19
CA LEU A 66 -21.21 1.47 -4.29
C LEU A 66 -22.53 2.09 -4.75
N ALA A 67 -22.88 1.96 -6.03
CA ALA A 67 -24.19 2.31 -6.58
C ALA A 67 -25.24 1.18 -6.41
N GLY A 68 -24.92 0.09 -5.75
CA GLY A 68 -25.82 -1.05 -5.55
C GLY A 68 -26.08 -1.92 -6.79
N LYS A 69 -25.30 -1.71 -7.87
CA LYS A 69 -25.51 -2.38 -9.18
C LYS A 69 -24.71 -3.67 -9.34
N SER A 70 -23.72 -3.91 -8.50
CA SER A 70 -22.88 -5.11 -8.55
C SER A 70 -22.30 -5.45 -7.19
N SER A 71 -21.76 -6.67 -7.04
CA SER A 71 -20.99 -7.06 -5.87
C SER A 71 -19.51 -7.14 -6.23
N SER A 72 -18.65 -6.39 -5.56
CA SER A 72 -17.19 -6.49 -5.65
C SER A 72 -16.61 -6.81 -4.28
N LYS A 73 -15.40 -7.39 -4.26
CA LYS A 73 -14.70 -7.62 -3.00
C LYS A 73 -13.77 -6.44 -2.76
N ILE A 74 -13.95 -5.78 -1.63
CA ILE A 74 -13.07 -4.70 -1.17
C ILE A 74 -12.58 -5.03 0.22
N SER A 75 -11.28 -4.85 0.46
CA SER A 75 -10.70 -4.90 1.78
C SER A 75 -10.17 -3.53 2.21
N THR A 76 -10.31 -3.23 3.49
CA THR A 76 -9.64 -2.08 4.11
C THR A 76 -8.16 -2.39 4.22
N LYS A 77 -7.31 -1.47 3.78
CA LYS A 77 -5.88 -1.53 4.02
C LYS A 77 -5.58 -0.94 5.39
N TRP A 78 -5.33 -1.81 6.36
CA TRP A 78 -4.96 -1.42 7.70
C TRP A 78 -3.48 -1.04 7.78
N ASP A 79 -3.16 -0.07 8.62
CA ASP A 79 -1.79 0.39 8.88
C ASP A 79 -1.21 -0.31 10.12
N GLY A 80 -1.24 -1.65 10.11
CA GLY A 80 -0.73 -2.47 11.22
C GLY A 80 0.77 -2.78 11.09
N ALA A 81 1.41 -3.06 12.21
CA ALA A 81 2.81 -3.47 12.27
C ALA A 81 3.09 -4.35 13.50
N PRO A 82 3.81 -5.45 13.34
CA PRO A 82 4.35 -6.03 12.10
C PRO A 82 3.30 -6.76 11.26
N ALA A 83 3.61 -7.00 9.98
CA ALA A 83 2.91 -8.03 9.22
C ALA A 83 3.25 -9.41 9.81
N ILE A 84 2.24 -10.21 10.09
CA ILE A 84 2.38 -11.53 10.73
C ILE A 84 1.81 -12.63 9.85
N PHE A 85 2.50 -13.76 9.82
CA PHE A 85 2.04 -15.00 9.21
C PHE A 85 1.89 -16.05 10.29
N CYS A 86 0.88 -16.90 10.20
CA CYS A 86 0.74 -18.06 11.09
C CYS A 86 -0.04 -19.19 10.41
N GLY A 87 0.09 -20.37 10.94
CA GLY A 87 -0.57 -21.59 10.46
C GLY A 87 0.22 -22.84 10.78
N GLN A 88 -0.11 -23.94 10.10
CA GLN A 88 0.70 -25.16 10.17
C GLN A 88 1.84 -25.12 9.13
N ASP A 89 3.03 -25.45 9.56
CA ASP A 89 4.19 -25.60 8.69
C ASP A 89 3.96 -26.81 7.76
N PRO A 90 3.96 -26.62 6.43
CA PRO A 90 3.72 -27.72 5.50
C PRO A 90 4.77 -28.82 5.55
N ARG A 91 5.92 -28.59 6.19
CA ARG A 91 7.03 -29.55 6.28
C ARG A 91 6.84 -30.60 7.38
N ASP A 92 6.18 -30.21 8.50
CA ASP A 92 6.06 -31.06 9.69
C ASP A 92 4.72 -30.95 10.41
N GLY A 93 3.82 -30.06 9.98
CA GLY A 93 2.49 -29.88 10.55
C GLY A 93 2.45 -29.11 11.86
N GLU A 94 3.59 -28.64 12.38
CA GLU A 94 3.63 -27.85 13.61
C GLU A 94 3.13 -26.42 13.38
N PHE A 95 2.48 -25.87 14.42
CA PHE A 95 2.05 -24.48 14.37
C PHE A 95 3.25 -23.52 14.47
N PHE A 96 3.25 -22.50 13.63
CA PHE A 96 4.27 -21.45 13.62
C PHE A 96 3.66 -20.05 13.57
N VAL A 97 4.46 -19.06 13.95
CA VAL A 97 4.32 -17.66 13.57
C VAL A 97 5.55 -17.22 12.79
N ALA A 98 5.40 -16.22 11.91
CA ALA A 98 6.51 -15.71 11.11
C ALA A 98 6.29 -14.25 10.68
N LYS A 99 7.35 -13.61 10.22
CA LYS A 99 7.36 -12.34 9.47
C LYS A 99 7.58 -12.61 7.97
N LYS A 100 7.75 -11.57 7.17
CA LYS A 100 7.87 -11.66 5.69
C LYS A 100 8.92 -12.65 5.16
N GLY A 101 9.85 -13.10 5.98
CA GLY A 101 10.89 -14.08 5.60
C GLY A 101 10.39 -15.51 5.30
N ILE A 102 9.09 -15.78 5.47
CA ILE A 102 8.50 -17.11 5.24
C ILE A 102 8.67 -17.62 3.79
N PHE A 103 8.72 -16.71 2.81
CA PHE A 103 8.87 -17.04 1.38
C PHE A 103 10.31 -16.87 0.87
N ALA A 104 11.27 -16.69 1.76
CA ALA A 104 12.69 -16.66 1.39
C ALA A 104 13.18 -18.07 1.01
N LYS A 105 14.32 -18.17 0.31
CA LYS A 105 14.96 -19.44 -0.02
C LYS A 105 15.14 -20.36 1.21
N ASN A 106 15.42 -19.76 2.37
CA ASN A 106 15.44 -20.44 3.67
C ASN A 106 14.32 -19.83 4.53
N PRO A 107 13.11 -20.41 4.52
CA PRO A 107 11.96 -19.89 5.25
C PRO A 107 12.24 -19.78 6.75
N LYS A 108 12.02 -18.59 7.31
CA LYS A 108 12.14 -18.36 8.75
C LYS A 108 10.77 -18.43 9.40
N VAL A 109 10.55 -19.45 10.19
CA VAL A 109 9.34 -19.68 10.99
C VAL A 109 9.73 -19.90 12.46
N TYR A 110 8.86 -19.48 13.37
CA TYR A 110 9.09 -19.56 14.81
C TYR A 110 8.02 -20.46 15.44
N LYS A 111 8.43 -21.55 16.04
CA LYS A 111 7.58 -22.56 16.70
C LYS A 111 7.67 -22.46 18.22
N THR A 112 8.77 -21.86 18.69
CA THR A 112 9.09 -21.65 20.11
C THR A 112 9.50 -20.20 20.38
N ASN A 113 9.48 -19.80 21.66
CA ASN A 113 10.03 -18.51 22.06
C ASN A 113 11.54 -18.39 21.80
N ALA A 114 12.27 -19.50 21.91
CA ALA A 114 13.71 -19.56 21.63
C ALA A 114 14.01 -19.21 20.15
N ASP A 115 13.18 -19.70 19.21
CA ASP A 115 13.34 -19.36 17.79
C ASP A 115 13.15 -17.85 17.56
N ILE A 116 12.19 -17.24 18.28
CA ILE A 116 11.92 -15.80 18.20
C ILE A 116 13.11 -15.01 18.74
N ASP A 117 13.62 -15.39 19.91
CA ASP A 117 14.74 -14.70 20.56
C ASP A 117 16.05 -14.82 19.77
N ALA A 118 16.24 -15.90 19.03
CA ALA A 118 17.39 -16.09 18.16
C ALA A 118 17.41 -15.16 16.93
N ASP A 119 16.25 -14.64 16.47
CA ASP A 119 16.15 -13.85 15.23
C ASP A 119 15.58 -12.44 15.44
N THR A 120 15.00 -12.14 16.61
CA THR A 120 14.33 -10.85 16.90
C THR A 120 14.56 -10.41 18.34
N SER A 121 14.32 -9.12 18.59
CA SER A 121 14.44 -8.54 19.95
C SER A 121 13.42 -7.42 20.15
N GLY A 122 13.27 -6.96 21.40
CA GLY A 122 12.42 -5.85 21.79
C GLY A 122 10.94 -6.07 21.45
N ASP A 123 10.22 -5.01 21.16
CA ASP A 123 8.77 -5.01 20.91
C ASP A 123 8.33 -6.03 19.83
N LEU A 124 9.16 -6.22 18.79
CA LEU A 124 8.88 -7.21 17.75
C LEU A 124 8.89 -8.64 18.29
N ALA A 125 9.88 -8.98 19.14
CA ALA A 125 9.95 -10.29 19.77
C ALA A 125 8.75 -10.52 20.71
N ASP A 126 8.39 -9.51 21.49
CA ASP A 126 7.25 -9.59 22.41
C ASP A 126 5.93 -9.81 21.68
N LYS A 127 5.68 -9.08 20.60
CA LYS A 127 4.50 -9.26 19.74
C LYS A 127 4.44 -10.65 19.12
N LEU A 128 5.56 -11.17 18.61
CA LEU A 128 5.64 -12.53 18.04
C LEU A 128 5.40 -13.61 19.09
N LYS A 129 5.95 -13.47 20.31
CA LYS A 129 5.70 -14.40 21.42
C LYS A 129 4.25 -14.39 21.88
N LEU A 130 3.63 -13.20 21.96
CA LEU A 130 2.21 -13.08 22.27
C LEU A 130 1.35 -13.71 21.16
N ALA A 131 1.70 -13.51 19.90
CA ALA A 131 1.01 -14.15 18.78
C ALA A 131 1.15 -15.68 18.84
N LEU A 132 2.35 -16.22 19.03
CA LEU A 132 2.59 -17.65 19.19
C LEU A 132 1.74 -18.25 20.33
N LYS A 133 1.76 -17.58 21.51
CA LYS A 133 1.02 -18.00 22.69
C LYS A 133 -0.49 -18.03 22.47
N HIS A 134 -1.06 -17.01 21.83
CA HIS A 134 -2.51 -16.85 21.75
C HIS A 134 -3.14 -17.41 20.47
N LEU A 135 -2.36 -17.58 19.38
CA LEU A 135 -2.86 -18.16 18.13
C LEU A 135 -2.72 -19.69 18.06
N LYS A 136 -1.65 -20.26 18.66
CA LYS A 136 -1.42 -21.73 18.67
C LYS A 136 -2.64 -22.53 19.14
N PRO A 137 -3.35 -22.14 20.21
CA PRO A 137 -4.51 -22.89 20.70
C PRO A 137 -5.75 -22.81 19.77
N LEU A 138 -5.74 -21.94 18.76
CA LEU A 138 -6.89 -21.75 17.87
C LEU A 138 -6.95 -22.78 16.72
N GLY A 139 -5.96 -23.65 16.60
CA GLY A 139 -5.96 -24.74 15.62
C GLY A 139 -5.97 -24.26 14.15
N ILE A 140 -5.28 -23.16 13.85
CA ILE A 140 -5.21 -22.57 12.52
C ILE A 140 -4.41 -23.50 11.61
N LYS A 141 -5.07 -24.15 10.66
CA LYS A 141 -4.45 -25.13 9.75
C LYS A 141 -3.82 -24.47 8.53
N GLN A 142 -4.52 -23.51 7.91
CA GLN A 142 -4.04 -22.80 6.73
C GLN A 142 -3.01 -21.74 7.12
N VAL A 143 -2.06 -21.48 6.26
CA VAL A 143 -1.17 -20.34 6.43
C VAL A 143 -1.94 -19.07 6.08
N ILE A 144 -2.03 -18.16 7.03
CA ILE A 144 -2.71 -16.87 6.88
C ILE A 144 -1.78 -15.72 7.20
N GLN A 145 -2.05 -14.58 6.61
CA GLN A 145 -1.33 -13.33 6.85
C GLN A 145 -2.30 -12.26 7.33
N GLY A 146 -1.83 -11.48 8.28
CA GLY A 146 -2.51 -10.29 8.76
C GLY A 146 -1.52 -9.22 9.24
N ASP A 147 -2.08 -8.11 9.69
CA ASP A 147 -1.34 -7.01 10.28
C ASP A 147 -1.65 -6.92 11.77
N PHE A 148 -0.61 -6.89 12.59
CA PHE A 148 -0.72 -6.76 14.03
C PHE A 148 -1.12 -5.34 14.40
N LEU A 149 -2.19 -5.16 15.15
CA LEU A 149 -2.74 -3.86 15.48
C LEU A 149 -2.41 -3.40 16.90
N PHE A 150 -2.54 -4.29 17.88
CA PHE A 150 -2.30 -3.95 19.27
C PHE A 150 -1.99 -5.17 20.14
N THR A 151 -1.24 -4.92 21.20
CA THR A 151 -1.23 -5.72 22.42
C THR A 151 -2.11 -5.03 23.46
N LYS A 152 -2.38 -5.71 24.57
CA LYS A 152 -3.13 -5.11 25.71
C LYS A 152 -2.48 -3.82 26.22
N GLN A 153 -1.15 -3.72 26.12
CA GLN A 153 -0.38 -2.56 26.62
C GLN A 153 -0.44 -1.36 25.66
N ASP A 154 -0.77 -1.59 24.38
CA ASP A 154 -0.89 -0.52 23.37
C ASP A 154 -2.23 0.22 23.44
N LEU A 155 -3.17 -0.29 24.25
CA LEU A 155 -4.51 0.30 24.38
C LEU A 155 -4.49 1.50 25.31
N SER A 156 -5.00 2.64 24.85
CA SER A 156 -5.15 3.87 25.61
C SER A 156 -6.57 4.40 25.57
N LYS A 157 -6.97 5.15 26.59
CA LYS A 157 -8.24 5.89 26.59
C LYS A 157 -7.93 7.35 26.29
N GLU A 158 -8.53 7.88 25.24
CA GLU A 158 -8.29 9.26 24.78
C GLU A 158 -9.62 10.00 24.59
N LYS A 159 -9.59 11.31 24.81
CA LYS A 159 -10.70 12.19 24.46
C LYS A 159 -10.31 12.95 23.18
N ILE A 160 -11.04 12.72 22.09
CA ILE A 160 -10.82 13.32 20.77
C ILE A 160 -12.11 13.99 20.35
N ASP A 161 -12.07 15.30 20.04
CA ASP A 161 -13.22 16.10 19.60
C ASP A 161 -14.46 15.92 20.49
N GLY A 162 -14.24 15.88 21.82
CA GLY A 162 -15.31 15.77 22.81
C GLY A 162 -15.78 14.33 23.11
N LYS A 163 -15.44 13.34 22.31
CA LYS A 163 -15.81 11.93 22.48
C LYS A 163 -14.74 11.13 23.19
N GLN A 164 -15.15 10.10 23.92
CA GLN A 164 -14.25 9.16 24.61
C GLN A 164 -13.98 7.95 23.73
N TYR A 165 -12.71 7.67 23.48
CA TYR A 165 -12.25 6.57 22.63
C TYR A 165 -11.32 5.61 23.36
N LEU A 166 -11.41 4.35 23.00
CA LEU A 166 -10.34 3.38 23.16
C LEU A 166 -9.47 3.44 21.90
N THR A 167 -8.18 3.74 22.04
CA THR A 167 -7.26 3.93 20.92
C THR A 167 -6.12 2.94 20.92
N PHE A 168 -5.59 2.66 19.73
CA PHE A 168 -4.33 1.95 19.52
C PHE A 168 -3.61 2.52 18.30
N HIS A 169 -2.29 2.53 18.36
CA HIS A 169 -1.43 3.23 17.40
C HIS A 169 -0.33 2.31 16.88
N PRO A 170 -0.63 1.36 15.96
CA PRO A 170 0.34 0.37 15.51
C PRO A 170 1.47 0.93 14.66
N ASN A 171 1.21 1.93 13.83
CA ASN A 171 2.19 2.53 12.92
C ASN A 171 1.96 4.03 12.79
N THR A 172 1.37 4.51 11.70
CA THR A 172 1.13 5.94 11.43
C THR A 172 -0.27 6.34 11.84
N ILE A 173 -1.25 5.45 11.64
CA ILE A 173 -2.66 5.71 11.93
C ILE A 173 -2.98 5.29 13.37
N VAL A 174 -3.64 6.20 14.08
CA VAL A 174 -4.31 5.92 15.35
C VAL A 174 -5.72 5.47 15.04
N TYR A 175 -6.02 4.24 15.41
CA TYR A 175 -7.38 3.71 15.34
C TYR A 175 -8.10 4.01 16.64
N ALA A 176 -9.35 4.44 16.54
CA ALA A 176 -10.16 4.87 17.69
C ALA A 176 -11.55 4.24 17.62
N VAL A 177 -11.93 3.61 18.72
CA VAL A 177 -13.24 2.96 18.87
C VAL A 177 -13.98 3.63 20.02
N GLU A 178 -15.18 4.14 19.79
CA GLU A 178 -15.97 4.85 20.79
C GLU A 178 -16.25 3.95 22.01
N ILE A 179 -15.94 4.46 23.22
CA ILE A 179 -16.13 3.72 24.45
C ILE A 179 -17.64 3.52 24.71
N GLY A 180 -18.00 2.33 25.17
CA GLY A 180 -19.40 1.91 25.33
C GLY A 180 -19.92 1.01 24.23
N THR A 181 -19.26 0.97 23.08
CA THR A 181 -19.61 0.08 21.97
C THR A 181 -19.22 -1.38 22.23
N GLU A 182 -19.86 -2.31 21.56
CA GLU A 182 -19.51 -3.73 21.62
C GLU A 182 -18.07 -3.98 21.11
N ALA A 183 -17.67 -3.25 20.06
CA ALA A 183 -16.32 -3.33 19.53
C ALA A 183 -15.27 -2.93 20.59
N ALA A 184 -15.47 -1.80 21.28
CA ALA A 184 -14.59 -1.35 22.35
C ALA A 184 -14.48 -2.39 23.48
N ARG A 185 -15.59 -3.01 23.86
CA ARG A 185 -15.59 -4.08 24.89
C ARG A 185 -14.78 -5.30 24.45
N LYS A 186 -14.95 -5.77 23.19
CA LYS A 186 -14.18 -6.90 22.64
C LYS A 186 -12.69 -6.60 22.61
N ILE A 187 -12.29 -5.41 22.12
CA ILE A 187 -10.90 -4.97 22.06
C ILE A 187 -10.31 -4.88 23.48
N THR A 188 -11.04 -4.25 24.43
CA THR A 188 -10.57 -4.10 25.81
C THR A 188 -10.30 -5.45 26.49
N ASN A 189 -11.07 -6.49 26.20
CA ASN A 189 -10.90 -7.81 26.79
C ASN A 189 -9.81 -8.66 26.13
N SER A 190 -9.38 -8.30 24.92
CA SER A 190 -8.40 -9.05 24.16
C SER A 190 -6.96 -8.76 24.63
N LYS A 191 -6.06 -9.72 24.44
CA LYS A 191 -4.63 -9.60 24.70
C LYS A 191 -3.86 -9.11 23.49
N ILE A 192 -4.33 -9.47 22.29
CA ILE A 192 -3.78 -9.06 20.99
C ILE A 192 -4.92 -8.76 20.01
N GLY A 193 -4.65 -7.88 19.05
CA GLY A 193 -5.53 -7.58 17.92
C GLY A 193 -4.80 -7.74 16.59
N ILE A 194 -5.40 -8.46 15.66
CA ILE A 194 -4.85 -8.72 14.32
C ILE A 194 -5.96 -8.61 13.29
N VAL A 195 -5.69 -7.90 12.20
CA VAL A 195 -6.55 -7.89 11.01
C VAL A 195 -5.96 -8.83 9.96
N TRP A 196 -6.77 -9.79 9.54
CA TRP A 196 -6.39 -10.82 8.59
C TRP A 196 -6.82 -10.43 7.17
N HIS A 197 -5.96 -10.66 6.17
CA HIS A 197 -6.26 -10.22 4.81
C HIS A 197 -5.89 -11.23 3.71
N THR A 198 -5.06 -12.24 3.99
CA THR A 198 -4.60 -13.19 2.97
C THR A 198 -4.54 -14.60 3.50
N THR A 199 -5.01 -15.54 2.70
CA THR A 199 -4.87 -16.98 2.92
C THR A 199 -3.91 -17.56 1.90
N TYR A 200 -3.03 -18.44 2.33
CA TYR A 200 -2.08 -19.15 1.48
C TYR A 200 -2.41 -20.63 1.44
N THR A 201 -2.40 -21.21 0.24
CA THR A 201 -2.65 -22.63 0.00
C THR A 201 -1.54 -23.23 -0.87
N GLY A 202 -0.99 -24.36 -0.46
CA GLY A 202 0.09 -25.05 -1.15
C GLY A 202 0.72 -26.12 -0.25
N SER A 203 1.47 -27.05 -0.85
CA SER A 203 2.14 -28.14 -0.16
C SER A 203 3.53 -27.76 0.40
N SER A 204 4.08 -26.63 0.00
CA SER A 204 5.34 -26.06 0.51
C SER A 204 5.30 -24.55 0.47
N PHE A 205 6.14 -23.87 1.22
CA PHE A 205 6.20 -22.40 1.22
C PHE A 205 6.52 -21.83 -0.18
N GLU A 206 7.31 -22.54 -0.97
CA GLU A 206 7.66 -22.13 -2.34
C GLU A 206 6.46 -22.18 -3.29
N ASN A 207 5.55 -23.15 -3.07
CA ASN A 207 4.42 -23.43 -3.96
C ASN A 207 3.11 -22.79 -3.47
N MET A 208 3.14 -22.05 -2.37
CA MET A 208 1.95 -21.39 -1.84
C MET A 208 1.41 -20.31 -2.78
N LYS A 209 0.11 -20.36 -3.02
CA LYS A 209 -0.66 -19.37 -3.75
C LYS A 209 -1.45 -18.52 -2.78
N ALA A 210 -1.35 -17.21 -2.93
CA ALA A 210 -2.09 -16.25 -2.13
C ALA A 210 -3.52 -16.08 -2.66
N SER A 211 -4.49 -15.99 -1.75
CA SER A 211 -5.85 -15.55 -2.01
C SER A 211 -6.26 -14.49 -1.02
N PHE A 212 -7.08 -13.52 -1.46
CA PHE A 212 -7.53 -12.43 -0.60
C PHE A 212 -8.65 -12.88 0.34
N GLY A 213 -8.57 -12.37 1.59
CA GLY A 213 -9.53 -12.63 2.65
C GLY A 213 -9.21 -13.90 3.47
N VAL A 214 -9.74 -13.94 4.68
CA VAL A 214 -9.67 -15.08 5.58
C VAL A 214 -11.09 -15.43 6.00
N LYS A 215 -11.65 -16.50 5.42
CA LYS A 215 -13.08 -16.86 5.56
C LYS A 215 -13.57 -16.94 7.02
N ASN A 216 -12.74 -17.45 7.92
CA ASN A 216 -13.01 -17.54 9.35
C ASN A 216 -11.82 -16.94 10.10
N PRO A 217 -11.76 -15.61 10.28
CA PRO A 217 -10.64 -14.98 10.95
C PRO A 217 -10.48 -15.53 12.38
N PRO A 218 -9.28 -15.96 12.77
CA PRO A 218 -9.04 -16.48 14.11
C PRO A 218 -9.38 -15.44 15.18
N LYS A 219 -10.25 -15.83 16.11
CA LYS A 219 -10.68 -14.98 17.23
C LYS A 219 -10.99 -15.81 18.48
N SER A 220 -10.79 -15.22 19.64
CA SER A 220 -11.16 -15.78 20.95
C SER A 220 -11.32 -14.66 21.96
N LYS A 221 -11.58 -14.99 23.23
CA LYS A 221 -11.57 -13.97 24.30
C LYS A 221 -10.23 -13.23 24.45
N ASN A 222 -9.12 -13.85 24.00
CA ASN A 222 -7.79 -13.28 24.08
C ASN A 222 -7.32 -12.66 22.76
N VAL A 223 -7.99 -12.97 21.64
CA VAL A 223 -7.61 -12.56 20.29
C VAL A 223 -8.78 -11.82 19.64
N TRP A 224 -8.61 -10.52 19.46
CA TRP A 224 -9.47 -9.76 18.56
C TRP A 224 -8.99 -10.01 17.15
N GLY A 225 -9.79 -10.72 16.35
CA GLY A 225 -9.48 -11.06 14.97
C GLY A 225 -10.60 -10.63 14.04
N GLN A 226 -10.27 -9.93 12.99
CA GLN A 226 -11.22 -9.47 11.96
C GLN A 226 -10.64 -9.73 10.57
N ASP A 227 -11.52 -10.07 9.61
CA ASP A 227 -11.16 -10.04 8.19
C ASP A 227 -11.12 -8.57 7.72
N ALA A 228 -10.08 -8.23 6.98
CA ALA A 228 -9.98 -6.92 6.34
C ALA A 228 -11.03 -6.70 5.24
N MET A 229 -11.69 -7.76 4.77
CA MET A 229 -12.72 -7.66 3.74
C MET A 229 -13.92 -6.88 4.26
N LEU A 230 -14.30 -5.83 3.54
CA LEU A 230 -15.57 -5.12 3.75
C LEU A 230 -16.72 -6.00 3.22
N THR A 231 -17.37 -6.74 4.11
CA THR A 231 -18.46 -7.64 3.75
C THR A 231 -19.77 -6.91 3.45
N ASN A 232 -19.96 -5.69 3.97
CA ASN A 232 -21.20 -4.91 3.86
C ASN A 232 -21.01 -3.61 3.04
N ALA A 233 -20.17 -3.64 2.03
CA ALA A 233 -20.03 -2.48 1.13
C ALA A 233 -21.33 -2.13 0.38
N SER A 234 -22.34 -3.01 0.42
CA SER A 234 -23.70 -2.72 -0.06
C SER A 234 -24.43 -1.64 0.74
N GLU A 235 -24.01 -1.34 1.99
CA GLU A 235 -24.56 -0.26 2.80
C GLU A 235 -23.96 1.12 2.45
N ALA A 236 -22.86 1.14 1.75
CA ALA A 236 -22.21 2.37 1.26
C ALA A 236 -22.80 2.79 -0.09
N THR A 237 -24.09 3.04 -0.14
CA THR A 237 -24.73 3.47 -1.40
C THR A 237 -24.32 4.90 -1.76
N MET A 238 -23.69 5.04 -2.92
CA MET A 238 -23.53 6.35 -3.55
C MET A 238 -24.90 6.80 -4.10
N ASN A 239 -25.24 8.07 -3.90
CA ASN A 239 -26.41 8.64 -4.53
C ASN A 239 -26.16 8.85 -6.05
N GLU A 240 -27.20 9.20 -6.80
CA GLU A 240 -27.13 9.40 -8.25
C GLU A 240 -26.12 10.47 -8.65
N LYS A 241 -26.04 11.57 -7.91
CA LYS A 241 -25.11 12.67 -8.18
C LYS A 241 -23.66 12.21 -8.01
N GLU A 242 -23.34 11.57 -6.90
CA GLU A 242 -22.00 11.01 -6.64
C GLU A 242 -21.60 9.99 -7.70
N THR A 243 -22.54 9.10 -8.08
CA THR A 243 -22.35 8.11 -9.14
C THR A 243 -22.09 8.75 -10.49
N ALA A 244 -22.82 9.82 -10.83
CA ALA A 244 -22.64 10.58 -12.06
C ALA A 244 -21.28 11.28 -12.11
N GLU A 245 -20.82 11.87 -11.01
CA GLU A 245 -19.51 12.53 -10.93
C GLU A 245 -18.36 11.52 -11.18
N VAL A 246 -18.40 10.35 -10.54
CA VAL A 246 -17.40 9.29 -10.79
C VAL A 246 -17.47 8.82 -12.24
N THR A 247 -18.69 8.66 -12.77
CA THR A 247 -18.91 8.23 -14.16
C THR A 247 -18.33 9.24 -15.15
N GLN A 248 -18.47 10.54 -14.89
CA GLN A 248 -17.88 11.60 -15.71
C GLN A 248 -16.35 11.48 -15.80
N HIS A 249 -15.66 11.32 -14.65
CA HIS A 249 -14.21 11.13 -14.63
C HIS A 249 -13.79 9.88 -15.40
N LEU A 250 -14.49 8.75 -15.23
CA LEU A 250 -14.16 7.51 -15.92
C LEU A 250 -14.47 7.56 -17.42
N SER A 251 -15.51 8.30 -17.83
CA SER A 251 -15.83 8.53 -19.25
C SER A 251 -14.77 9.41 -19.89
N THR A 252 -14.33 10.47 -19.22
CA THR A 252 -13.22 11.32 -19.66
C THR A 252 -11.92 10.52 -19.78
N ALA A 253 -11.62 9.63 -18.80
CA ALA A 253 -10.47 8.75 -18.88
C ALA A 253 -10.55 7.80 -20.09
N GLY A 254 -11.74 7.23 -20.38
CA GLY A 254 -11.97 6.41 -21.57
C GLY A 254 -11.77 7.16 -22.88
N PHE A 255 -12.26 8.41 -22.95
CA PHE A 255 -12.06 9.28 -24.11
C PHE A 255 -10.57 9.59 -24.33
N LEU A 256 -9.84 9.94 -23.27
CA LEU A 256 -8.40 10.20 -23.33
C LEU A 256 -7.62 8.95 -23.73
N PHE A 257 -8.03 7.77 -23.23
CA PHE A 257 -7.40 6.51 -23.60
C PHE A 257 -7.45 6.27 -25.12
N ASN A 258 -8.55 6.58 -25.77
CA ASN A 258 -8.70 6.47 -27.23
C ASN A 258 -7.81 7.47 -27.99
N LYS A 259 -7.34 8.55 -27.33
CA LYS A 259 -6.42 9.54 -27.93
C LYS A 259 -4.94 9.22 -27.73
N ILE A 260 -4.62 8.20 -26.93
CA ILE A 260 -3.24 7.76 -26.71
C ILE A 260 -2.87 6.74 -27.78
N ALA A 261 -1.77 6.97 -28.49
CA ALA A 261 -1.26 5.98 -29.43
C ALA A 261 -0.90 4.68 -28.70
N GLY A 262 -1.47 3.57 -29.16
CA GLY A 262 -1.24 2.26 -28.53
C GLY A 262 0.22 1.84 -28.52
N ASP A 263 1.02 2.26 -29.52
CA ASP A 263 2.46 2.02 -29.55
C ASP A 263 3.20 2.74 -28.44
N THR A 264 2.82 3.96 -28.07
CA THR A 264 3.38 4.69 -26.94
C THR A 264 3.19 3.92 -25.64
N LEU A 265 2.00 3.37 -25.39
CA LEU A 265 1.72 2.56 -24.19
C LEU A 265 2.47 1.23 -24.20
N ARG A 266 2.57 0.57 -25.35
CA ARG A 266 3.35 -0.68 -25.50
C ARG A 266 4.86 -0.44 -25.29
N GLU A 267 5.37 0.70 -25.73
CA GLU A 267 6.78 1.08 -25.53
C GLU A 267 7.05 1.34 -24.05
N LEU A 268 6.16 2.04 -23.33
CA LEU A 268 6.27 2.23 -21.88
C LEU A 268 6.24 0.91 -21.12
N GLU A 269 5.33 -0.01 -21.47
CA GLU A 269 5.23 -1.34 -20.87
C GLU A 269 6.53 -2.14 -21.05
N LYS A 270 7.14 -2.09 -22.22
CA LYS A 270 8.42 -2.76 -22.52
C LYS A 270 9.61 -2.06 -21.85
N ASN A 271 9.58 -0.74 -21.76
CA ASN A 271 10.69 0.06 -21.20
C ASN A 271 10.43 0.38 -19.71
N GLN A 272 10.56 -0.63 -18.85
CA GLN A 272 10.35 -0.52 -17.40
C GLN A 272 11.18 0.60 -16.76
N LYS A 273 12.36 0.90 -17.32
CA LYS A 273 13.22 1.97 -16.80
C LYS A 273 12.64 3.35 -17.07
N LEU A 274 12.02 3.55 -18.23
CA LEU A 274 11.32 4.79 -18.55
C LEU A 274 10.08 4.94 -17.66
N ALA A 275 9.26 3.88 -17.54
CA ALA A 275 8.09 3.84 -16.67
C ALA A 275 8.45 4.20 -15.21
N GLN A 276 9.48 3.58 -14.64
CA GLN A 276 9.99 3.91 -13.30
C GLN A 276 10.49 5.35 -13.19
N THR A 277 11.11 5.88 -14.25
CA THR A 277 11.59 7.27 -14.23
C THR A 277 10.44 8.26 -14.26
N ILE A 278 9.36 7.96 -14.98
CA ILE A 278 8.12 8.74 -14.97
C ILE A 278 7.45 8.68 -13.60
N GLU A 279 7.33 7.50 -13.00
CA GLU A 279 6.80 7.36 -11.65
C GLU A 279 7.62 8.15 -10.62
N GLN A 280 8.96 8.04 -10.66
CA GLN A 280 9.84 8.80 -9.77
C GLN A 280 9.65 10.31 -9.93
N PHE A 281 9.45 10.77 -11.17
CA PHE A 281 9.16 12.17 -11.45
C PHE A 281 7.80 12.58 -10.85
N ASN A 282 6.74 11.81 -11.08
CA ASN A 282 5.42 12.05 -10.49
C ASN A 282 5.49 12.09 -8.95
N ASN A 283 6.27 11.19 -8.35
CA ASN A 283 6.48 11.15 -6.90
C ASN A 283 7.20 12.39 -6.35
N THR A 284 7.92 13.18 -7.18
CA THR A 284 8.48 14.46 -6.72
C THR A 284 7.41 15.49 -6.37
N PHE A 285 6.25 15.45 -7.05
CA PHE A 285 5.09 16.29 -6.73
C PHE A 285 4.36 15.76 -5.51
N VAL A 286 4.10 14.47 -5.44
CA VAL A 286 3.45 13.83 -4.29
C VAL A 286 4.18 14.13 -2.98
N ARG A 287 5.52 14.10 -2.98
CA ARG A 287 6.33 14.45 -1.79
C ARG A 287 6.21 15.91 -1.37
N LYS A 288 5.79 16.79 -2.26
CA LYS A 288 5.50 18.20 -1.94
C LYS A 288 4.05 18.42 -1.53
N GLY A 289 3.23 17.37 -1.49
CA GLY A 289 1.79 17.49 -1.26
C GLY A 289 1.03 18.06 -2.45
N GLU A 290 1.57 17.96 -3.65
CA GLU A 290 1.02 18.56 -4.87
C GLU A 290 0.59 17.50 -5.87
N MET A 291 -0.48 17.77 -6.59
CA MET A 291 -0.78 17.11 -7.86
C MET A 291 -0.23 17.97 -8.99
N PHE A 292 0.30 17.36 -10.04
CA PHE A 292 0.73 18.14 -11.21
C PHE A 292 -0.47 18.83 -11.90
N GLY A 293 -0.26 20.05 -12.35
CA GLY A 293 -1.29 20.87 -12.97
C GLY A 293 -1.51 20.56 -14.46
N ASN A 294 -0.97 21.37 -15.34
CA ASN A 294 -1.09 21.22 -16.78
C ASN A 294 -0.24 20.06 -17.32
N SER A 295 -0.85 19.12 -18.02
CA SER A 295 -0.19 17.88 -18.50
C SER A 295 0.88 18.14 -19.55
N LYS A 296 0.73 19.17 -20.42
CA LYS A 296 1.75 19.59 -21.37
C LYS A 296 3.00 20.14 -20.66
N ALA A 297 2.78 21.04 -19.70
CA ALA A 297 3.87 21.56 -18.87
C ALA A 297 4.55 20.44 -18.07
N HIS A 298 3.79 19.47 -17.59
CA HIS A 298 4.30 18.30 -16.87
C HIS A 298 5.20 17.44 -17.75
N THR A 299 4.79 17.14 -18.99
CA THR A 299 5.61 16.42 -19.97
C THR A 299 6.93 17.13 -20.25
N ASN A 300 6.93 18.45 -20.41
CA ASN A 300 8.15 19.23 -20.64
C ASN A 300 9.07 19.21 -19.39
N LYS A 301 8.50 19.27 -18.19
CA LYS A 301 9.26 19.15 -16.93
C LYS A 301 9.85 17.75 -16.75
N LEU A 302 9.18 16.70 -17.20
CA LEU A 302 9.69 15.32 -17.20
C LEU A 302 10.97 15.21 -18.03
N ILE A 303 10.98 15.75 -19.24
CA ILE A 303 12.18 15.73 -20.11
C ILE A 303 13.36 16.40 -19.41
N LYS A 304 13.15 17.60 -18.86
CA LYS A 304 14.18 18.33 -18.10
C LYS A 304 14.65 17.56 -16.86
N PHE A 305 13.73 16.85 -16.19
CA PHE A 305 14.07 15.98 -15.04
C PHE A 305 14.99 14.83 -15.47
N ILE A 306 14.72 14.18 -16.60
CA ILE A 306 15.55 13.11 -17.15
C ILE A 306 16.94 13.63 -17.50
N GLU A 307 17.04 14.73 -18.22
CA GLU A 307 18.29 15.37 -18.59
C GLU A 307 19.13 15.73 -17.35
N LYS A 308 18.53 16.39 -16.36
CA LYS A 308 19.20 16.76 -15.10
C LYS A 308 19.71 15.52 -14.35
N LYS A 309 18.87 14.47 -14.25
CA LYS A 309 19.23 13.22 -13.58
C LYS A 309 20.43 12.52 -14.24
N TYR A 310 20.45 12.48 -15.56
CA TYR A 310 21.55 11.87 -16.30
C TYR A 310 22.80 12.74 -16.31
N LYS A 311 22.68 14.07 -16.38
CA LYS A 311 23.81 14.98 -16.19
C LYS A 311 24.52 14.71 -14.87
N GLN A 312 23.78 14.62 -13.76
CA GLN A 312 24.35 14.28 -12.46
C GLN A 312 25.04 12.91 -12.44
N ARG A 313 24.52 11.93 -13.20
CA ARG A 313 25.15 10.60 -13.32
C ARG A 313 26.42 10.63 -14.15
N ILE A 314 26.46 11.44 -15.21
CA ILE A 314 27.64 11.66 -16.06
C ILE A 314 28.73 12.32 -15.22
N ASP A 315 28.39 13.38 -14.50
CA ASP A 315 29.35 14.15 -13.69
C ASP A 315 30.01 13.31 -12.58
N LYS A 316 29.25 12.34 -12.02
CA LYS A 316 29.77 11.41 -11.01
C LYS A 316 30.69 10.31 -11.57
N ARG A 317 30.84 10.17 -12.89
CA ARG A 317 31.75 9.17 -13.52
C ARG A 317 33.17 9.70 -13.68
N LYS A 318 34.14 8.92 -13.21
CA LYS A 318 35.57 9.29 -13.31
C LYS A 318 36.15 9.05 -14.70
N THR A 319 35.63 8.07 -15.46
CA THR A 319 36.19 7.68 -16.76
C THR A 319 35.32 8.14 -17.93
N GLU A 320 35.93 8.53 -19.06
CA GLU A 320 35.20 8.94 -20.27
C GLU A 320 34.33 7.78 -20.81
N LYS A 321 34.80 6.54 -20.75
CA LYS A 321 33.99 5.36 -21.09
C LYS A 321 32.74 5.26 -20.21
N GLY A 322 32.85 5.56 -18.90
CA GLY A 322 31.75 5.60 -17.98
C GLY A 322 30.76 6.73 -18.25
N LYS A 323 31.25 7.92 -18.61
CA LYS A 323 30.44 9.07 -19.04
C LYS A 323 29.72 8.78 -20.36
N GLY A 324 30.42 8.23 -21.37
CA GLY A 324 29.85 7.83 -22.66
C GLY A 324 28.65 6.90 -22.47
N ARG A 325 28.80 5.82 -21.69
CA ARG A 325 27.69 4.90 -21.39
C ARG A 325 26.46 5.58 -20.76
N GLN A 326 26.63 6.67 -20.00
CA GLN A 326 25.49 7.41 -19.45
C GLN A 326 24.87 8.35 -20.49
N ARG A 327 25.66 8.94 -21.39
CA ARG A 327 25.18 9.72 -22.55
C ARG A 327 24.32 8.83 -23.45
N ASP A 328 24.81 7.65 -23.85
CA ASP A 328 24.09 6.70 -24.70
C ASP A 328 22.73 6.31 -24.09
N LYS A 329 22.70 6.13 -22.76
CA LYS A 329 21.44 5.82 -22.04
C LYS A 329 20.49 7.00 -22.00
N LEU A 330 20.98 8.23 -21.90
CA LEU A 330 20.16 9.43 -21.98
C LEU A 330 19.58 9.56 -23.39
N ASP A 331 20.39 9.45 -24.41
CA ASP A 331 19.97 9.56 -25.82
C ASP A 331 18.93 8.51 -26.18
N ALA A 332 19.13 7.27 -25.71
CA ALA A 332 18.14 6.20 -25.88
C ALA A 332 16.79 6.51 -25.22
N LEU A 333 16.79 7.16 -24.04
CA LEU A 333 15.55 7.58 -23.39
C LEU A 333 14.92 8.78 -24.09
N LEU A 334 15.70 9.74 -24.56
CA LEU A 334 15.19 10.94 -25.22
C LEU A 334 14.59 10.63 -26.60
N LYS A 335 15.03 9.57 -27.28
CA LYS A 335 14.41 9.09 -28.53
C LYS A 335 12.91 8.77 -28.39
N PHE A 336 12.47 8.38 -27.19
CA PHE A 336 11.06 8.16 -26.92
C PHE A 336 10.18 9.41 -27.12
N PHE A 337 10.74 10.61 -26.87
CA PHE A 337 9.96 11.85 -26.84
C PHE A 337 9.75 12.49 -28.23
N SER A 338 9.32 11.69 -29.21
CA SER A 338 8.82 12.21 -30.48
C SER A 338 7.58 13.12 -30.28
N PRO A 339 7.19 13.96 -31.23
CA PRO A 339 5.98 14.78 -31.11
C PRO A 339 4.72 13.96 -30.80
N GLN A 340 4.55 12.80 -31.45
CA GLN A 340 3.43 11.88 -31.22
C GLN A 340 3.45 11.30 -29.81
N ASN A 341 4.60 10.85 -29.32
CA ASN A 341 4.72 10.29 -27.97
C ASN A 341 4.53 11.38 -26.90
N LYS A 342 4.99 12.62 -27.13
CA LYS A 342 4.72 13.75 -26.23
C LYS A 342 3.21 14.00 -26.10
N GLN A 343 2.48 14.06 -27.22
CA GLN A 343 1.02 14.25 -27.20
C GLN A 343 0.32 13.07 -26.50
N SER A 344 0.78 11.85 -26.73
CA SER A 344 0.26 10.66 -26.04
C SER A 344 0.54 10.71 -24.54
N LEU A 345 1.73 11.17 -24.11
CA LEU A 345 2.04 11.37 -22.69
C LEU A 345 1.18 12.46 -22.04
N GLU A 346 0.90 13.56 -22.74
CA GLU A 346 0.00 14.61 -22.25
C GLU A 346 -1.40 14.02 -21.97
N ASN A 347 -1.94 13.25 -22.91
CA ASN A 347 -3.23 12.58 -22.74
C ASN A 347 -3.17 11.52 -21.62
N MET A 348 -2.07 10.78 -21.51
CA MET A 348 -1.85 9.79 -20.45
C MET A 348 -1.81 10.43 -19.06
N PHE A 349 -1.10 11.54 -18.88
CA PHE A 349 -1.07 12.26 -17.61
C PHE A 349 -2.45 12.80 -17.24
N GLU A 350 -3.19 13.34 -18.21
CA GLU A 350 -4.56 13.79 -17.95
C GLU A 350 -5.48 12.62 -17.59
N LEU A 351 -5.32 11.46 -18.26
CA LEU A 351 -6.02 10.23 -17.91
C LEU A 351 -5.70 9.81 -16.47
N GLN A 352 -4.43 9.81 -16.07
CA GLN A 352 -4.04 9.50 -14.69
C GLN A 352 -4.71 10.42 -13.68
N LYS A 353 -4.83 11.72 -13.96
CA LYS A 353 -5.57 12.67 -13.09
C LYS A 353 -7.04 12.29 -12.97
N GLN A 354 -7.70 11.92 -14.07
CA GLN A 354 -9.10 11.49 -14.04
C GLN A 354 -9.29 10.22 -13.22
N LEU A 355 -8.37 9.26 -13.32
CA LEU A 355 -8.37 8.06 -12.46
C LEU A 355 -8.20 8.43 -10.98
N VAL A 356 -7.31 9.38 -10.66
CA VAL A 356 -7.10 9.86 -9.28
C VAL A 356 -8.38 10.53 -8.76
N PHE A 357 -9.03 11.41 -9.52
CA PHE A 357 -10.27 12.08 -9.09
C PHE A 357 -11.39 11.06 -8.84
N ALA A 358 -11.60 10.12 -9.76
CA ALA A 358 -12.56 9.03 -9.55
C ALA A 358 -12.23 8.21 -8.30
N LYS A 359 -10.98 7.82 -8.13
CA LYS A 359 -10.47 7.07 -6.97
C LYS A 359 -10.76 7.79 -5.66
N LEU A 360 -10.44 9.09 -5.56
CA LEU A 360 -10.63 9.87 -4.32
C LEU A 360 -12.10 9.96 -3.92
N LYS A 361 -13.03 10.13 -4.87
CA LYS A 361 -14.46 10.11 -4.57
C LYS A 361 -14.92 8.76 -4.02
N LEU A 362 -14.42 7.66 -4.59
CA LEU A 362 -14.72 6.31 -4.12
C LEU A 362 -14.14 6.05 -2.72
N ILE A 363 -12.90 6.49 -2.46
CA ILE A 363 -12.25 6.39 -1.14
C ILE A 363 -13.06 7.15 -0.10
N ASN A 364 -13.46 8.39 -0.38
CA ASN A 364 -14.25 9.21 0.55
C ASN A 364 -15.57 8.52 0.92
N ARG A 365 -16.21 7.84 -0.04
CA ARG A 365 -17.43 7.09 0.25
C ARG A 365 -17.16 5.85 1.09
N LEU A 366 -16.10 5.10 0.80
CA LEU A 366 -15.69 3.94 1.60
C LEU A 366 -15.33 4.34 3.04
N ASN A 367 -14.68 5.48 3.25
CA ASN A 367 -14.37 6.00 4.59
C ASN A 367 -15.63 6.25 5.42
N SER A 368 -16.75 6.62 4.80
CA SER A 368 -18.00 6.94 5.52
C SER A 368 -18.71 5.73 6.14
N ILE A 369 -18.30 4.50 5.81
CA ILE A 369 -18.89 3.27 6.34
C ILE A 369 -18.03 2.54 7.37
N SER A 370 -16.89 3.12 7.75
CA SER A 370 -16.00 2.53 8.75
C SER A 370 -16.64 2.61 10.14
N ASN A 371 -16.59 1.52 10.90
CA ASN A 371 -17.02 1.46 12.30
C ASN A 371 -15.85 1.78 13.28
N ILE A 372 -14.68 2.10 12.76
CA ILE A 372 -13.50 2.45 13.54
C ILE A 372 -12.96 3.74 12.95
N ASP A 373 -12.91 4.78 13.78
CA ASP A 373 -12.41 6.08 13.39
C ASP A 373 -10.88 6.03 13.25
N ALA A 374 -10.34 6.82 12.33
CA ALA A 374 -8.92 6.90 12.07
C ALA A 374 -8.42 8.33 12.24
N PHE A 375 -7.31 8.48 12.93
CA PHE A 375 -6.64 9.76 13.17
C PHE A 375 -5.14 9.63 12.90
N VAL A 376 -4.49 10.76 12.67
CA VAL A 376 -3.04 10.87 12.83
C VAL A 376 -2.74 11.70 14.07
N LYS A 377 -1.74 11.28 14.83
CA LYS A 377 -1.29 12.01 16.03
C LYS A 377 -0.22 13.01 15.61
N THR A 378 -0.42 14.26 15.97
CA THR A 378 0.52 15.35 15.73
C THR A 378 1.02 15.91 17.05
N LYS A 379 2.03 16.78 17.01
CA LYS A 379 2.49 17.53 18.19
C LYS A 379 1.41 18.45 18.77
N LYS A 380 0.37 18.79 17.99
CA LYS A 380 -0.74 19.68 18.41
C LYS A 380 -2.02 18.92 18.78
N GLY A 381 -2.00 17.57 18.74
CA GLY A 381 -3.18 16.73 19.01
C GLY A 381 -3.51 15.81 17.84
N TYR A 382 -4.76 15.37 17.79
CA TYR A 382 -5.26 14.45 16.78
C TYR A 382 -5.84 15.21 15.57
N LYS A 383 -5.65 14.66 14.39
CA LYS A 383 -6.27 15.12 13.15
C LYS A 383 -6.96 13.92 12.47
N THR A 384 -8.22 14.07 12.11
CA THR A 384 -8.97 13.05 11.38
C THR A 384 -8.27 12.69 10.07
N THR A 385 -8.21 11.40 9.76
CA THR A 385 -7.73 10.85 8.49
C THR A 385 -8.64 9.72 8.04
N GLY A 386 -8.50 9.26 6.80
CA GLY A 386 -9.12 8.02 6.33
C GLY A 386 -8.33 6.78 6.77
N ALA A 387 -8.86 5.60 6.42
CA ALA A 387 -8.05 4.39 6.42
C ALA A 387 -6.82 4.60 5.52
N GLU A 388 -5.74 3.82 5.72
CA GLU A 388 -4.56 3.92 4.82
C GLU A 388 -4.95 3.78 3.33
N GLY A 389 -6.06 3.11 3.08
CA GLY A 389 -6.69 2.93 1.78
C GLY A 389 -7.51 1.66 1.70
N TYR A 390 -7.77 1.23 0.48
CA TYR A 390 -8.55 0.04 0.18
C TYR A 390 -7.86 -0.79 -0.89
N VAL A 391 -8.19 -2.08 -0.92
CA VAL A 391 -7.78 -3.01 -1.98
C VAL A 391 -9.04 -3.52 -2.66
N ALA A 392 -9.23 -3.16 -3.91
CA ALA A 392 -10.31 -3.70 -4.74
C ALA A 392 -9.82 -4.92 -5.52
N ILE A 393 -10.58 -5.99 -5.49
CA ILE A 393 -10.25 -7.26 -6.15
C ILE A 393 -11.08 -7.35 -7.43
N ASP A 394 -10.38 -7.45 -8.55
CA ASP A 394 -11.02 -7.67 -9.85
C ASP A 394 -11.54 -9.11 -9.92
N LYS A 395 -12.85 -9.27 -10.12
CA LYS A 395 -13.49 -10.58 -10.19
C LYS A 395 -13.10 -11.38 -11.44
N LEU A 396 -12.78 -10.70 -12.53
CA LEU A 396 -12.50 -11.36 -13.81
C LEU A 396 -11.06 -11.86 -13.88
N THR A 397 -10.11 -11.10 -13.38
CA THR A 397 -8.68 -11.41 -13.47
C THR A 397 -8.10 -11.96 -12.17
N GLY A 398 -8.83 -11.86 -11.05
CA GLY A 398 -8.31 -12.16 -9.72
C GLY A 398 -7.23 -11.17 -9.25
N GLY A 399 -6.93 -10.15 -10.06
CA GLY A 399 -5.95 -9.12 -9.73
C GLY A 399 -6.47 -8.17 -8.67
N ALA A 400 -5.56 -7.60 -7.88
CA ALA A 400 -5.88 -6.59 -6.89
C ALA A 400 -5.34 -5.22 -7.29
N VAL A 401 -6.09 -4.18 -6.98
CA VAL A 401 -5.68 -2.80 -7.19
C VAL A 401 -5.74 -2.02 -5.89
N LYS A 402 -4.73 -1.20 -5.68
CA LYS A 402 -4.59 -0.38 -4.47
C LYS A 402 -5.27 0.97 -4.70
N LEU A 403 -6.26 1.27 -3.86
CA LEU A 403 -6.95 2.55 -3.79
C LEU A 403 -6.45 3.31 -2.57
N VAL A 404 -5.52 4.21 -2.76
CA VAL A 404 -4.90 5.02 -1.70
C VAL A 404 -4.84 6.47 -2.16
N ASP A 405 -5.22 7.39 -1.28
CA ASP A 405 -4.89 8.80 -1.49
C ASP A 405 -3.38 8.99 -1.29
N ARG A 406 -2.66 9.15 -2.40
CA ARG A 406 -1.19 9.26 -2.36
C ARG A 406 -0.69 10.52 -1.65
N LEU A 407 -1.44 11.62 -1.71
CA LEU A 407 -1.05 12.86 -1.06
C LEU A 407 -1.21 12.73 0.45
N GLU A 408 -2.37 12.24 0.90
CA GLU A 408 -2.61 11.97 2.32
C GLU A 408 -1.63 10.93 2.87
N PHE A 409 -1.45 9.81 2.15
CA PHE A 409 -0.50 8.78 2.52
C PHE A 409 0.94 9.32 2.63
N SER A 410 1.37 10.13 1.65
CA SER A 410 2.70 10.74 1.67
C SER A 410 2.87 11.70 2.84
N TYR A 411 1.87 12.54 3.08
CA TYR A 411 1.86 13.45 4.23
C TYR A 411 1.93 12.68 5.55
N ASN A 412 1.05 11.70 5.74
CA ASN A 412 0.97 10.92 6.98
C ASN A 412 2.26 10.14 7.26
N ASN A 413 2.93 9.64 6.22
CA ASN A 413 4.14 8.82 6.39
C ASN A 413 5.44 9.61 6.47
N PHE A 414 5.53 10.78 5.84
CA PHE A 414 6.80 11.50 5.67
C PHE A 414 6.82 12.91 6.30
N SER A 415 5.68 13.41 6.78
CA SER A 415 5.67 14.70 7.50
C SER A 415 6.33 14.55 8.87
N PRO A 416 7.23 15.46 9.25
CA PRO A 416 7.86 15.49 10.58
C PRO A 416 6.88 15.88 11.69
N ASP A 417 5.67 16.34 11.33
CA ASP A 417 4.63 16.69 12.29
C ASP A 417 3.84 15.48 12.78
N ILE A 418 3.88 14.36 12.05
CA ILE A 418 3.15 13.14 12.36
C ILE A 418 4.00 12.24 13.26
N LEU A 419 3.46 11.93 14.43
CA LEU A 419 4.05 10.99 15.38
C LEU A 419 3.68 9.56 14.98
N LYS A 420 4.62 8.63 15.12
CA LYS A 420 4.44 7.21 14.83
C LYS A 420 4.14 6.44 16.13
N GLY A 421 3.54 5.26 15.99
CA GLY A 421 3.20 4.42 17.14
C GLY A 421 4.40 4.00 18.00
N TRP A 422 5.58 3.97 17.42
CA TRP A 422 6.84 3.70 18.15
C TRP A 422 7.54 4.95 18.65
N ASP A 423 7.10 6.17 18.32
CA ASP A 423 7.64 7.41 18.87
C ASP A 423 7.15 7.54 20.32
N LYS A 424 7.96 7.09 21.26
CA LYS A 424 7.67 7.29 22.68
C LYS A 424 7.78 8.80 23.00
N PRO A 425 6.83 9.37 23.75
CA PRO A 425 7.03 10.72 24.29
C PRO A 425 8.32 10.72 25.13
N LYS A 426 9.21 11.64 24.80
CA LYS A 426 10.43 11.90 25.59
C LYS A 426 10.06 12.51 26.91
#